data_f1764041b156c4017eeba11071aa4b28
#
_entry.id   f1764041b156c4017eeba11071aa4b28
#
_cell.length_a   1.000
_cell.length_b   1.000
_cell.length_c   1.000
_cell.angle_alpha   90.00
_cell.angle_beta   90.00
_cell.angle_gamma   90.00
#
_symmetry.space_group_name_H-M   'P 1'
#
loop_
_entity.id
_entity.type
_entity.pdbx_description
1 polymer ?
#
loop_
_entity_poly.entity_id
_entity_poly.type
_entity_poly.pdbx_seq_one_letter_code
_entity_poly.pdbx_strand_id
1 'polypeptide(L)'
;MFYKNILFITIFLLLTNCTTGMLVKNNPNASMVNGYSNKGFALVYSENIFKKKIVNKKIDERSLTIFQKNLKLNTKVKITNILNNKSLVVTVGKNSIYPSFYNAVLSKRIVDELDLDIKQPYIQILEIIENSIFIAKRAKTYDEEKNVALKAPVNNISINDLNAVKKIKKKKFNEKFSYILKIGDFYFNDTALMMLKKIKVESPVENPKIEKISDKQYRVYLGPFINIYSLQK
;
A
#
# COMPACT_ATOMS: atom_id res chain seq x y z
N MET A 1 -34.52 6.85 -52.85
CA MET A 1 -34.55 6.08 -51.60
C MET A 1 -33.22 5.40 -51.29
N PHE A 2 -32.39 5.06 -52.26
CA PHE A 2 -31.09 4.39 -52.11
C PHE A 2 -30.01 5.24 -51.40
N TYR A 3 -29.92 6.53 -51.61
CA TYR A 3 -28.87 7.39 -51.03
C TYR A 3 -28.98 7.59 -49.52
N LYS A 4 -30.19 7.50 -48.96
CA LYS A 4 -30.38 7.58 -47.50
C LYS A 4 -29.80 6.39 -46.77
N ASN A 5 -29.89 5.20 -47.35
CA ASN A 5 -29.35 3.98 -46.73
C ASN A 5 -27.82 3.92 -46.84
N ILE A 6 -27.25 4.46 -47.93
CA ILE A 6 -25.79 4.55 -48.09
C ILE A 6 -25.18 5.53 -47.08
N LEU A 7 -25.86 6.65 -46.83
CA LEU A 7 -25.42 7.63 -45.84
C LEU A 7 -25.42 7.03 -44.42
N PHE A 8 -26.41 6.22 -44.06
CA PHE A 8 -26.47 5.54 -42.77
C PHE A 8 -25.36 4.49 -42.60
N ILE A 9 -25.02 3.76 -43.65
CA ILE A 9 -23.95 2.76 -43.65
C ILE A 9 -22.58 3.42 -43.51
N THR A 10 -22.34 4.56 -44.15
CA THR A 10 -21.07 5.30 -44.01
C THR A 10 -20.89 5.92 -42.63
N ILE A 11 -21.96 6.41 -42.01
CA ILE A 11 -21.91 6.94 -40.63
C ILE A 11 -21.65 5.80 -39.62
N PHE A 12 -22.22 4.62 -39.84
CA PHE A 12 -21.98 3.46 -38.95
C PHE A 12 -20.55 2.91 -39.07
N LEU A 13 -19.91 2.99 -40.23
CA LEU A 13 -18.51 2.60 -40.46
C LEU A 13 -17.50 3.57 -39.81
N LEU A 14 -17.87 4.84 -39.57
CA LEU A 14 -17.01 5.83 -38.95
C LEU A 14 -17.01 5.74 -37.38
N LEU A 15 -17.96 5.01 -36.79
CA LEU A 15 -18.08 4.87 -35.34
C LEU A 15 -17.28 3.69 -34.78
N THR A 16 -16.63 2.85 -35.59
CA THR A 16 -15.90 1.68 -35.14
C THR A 16 -14.41 1.91 -34.87
N ASN A 17 -13.91 3.14 -35.00
CA ASN A 17 -12.47 3.44 -34.85
C ASN A 17 -12.08 3.99 -33.50
N CYS A 18 -12.72 3.54 -32.40
CA CYS A 18 -12.31 3.93 -31.04
C CYS A 18 -11.96 2.72 -30.17
N THR A 19 -11.03 1.88 -30.65
CA THR A 19 -10.31 0.94 -29.80
C THR A 19 -8.81 1.16 -29.99
N THR A 20 -8.30 2.27 -29.48
CA THR A 20 -6.89 2.36 -29.18
C THR A 20 -6.63 1.48 -27.94
N GLY A 21 -6.57 0.18 -28.18
CA GLY A 21 -5.93 -0.73 -27.23
C GLY A 21 -4.49 -0.24 -27.07
N MET A 22 -4.15 0.41 -25.95
CA MET A 22 -2.78 0.55 -25.54
C MET A 22 -2.19 -0.84 -25.50
N LEU A 23 -1.34 -1.15 -26.48
CA LEU A 23 -0.44 -2.30 -26.40
C LEU A 23 0.49 -2.04 -25.21
N VAL A 24 0.04 -2.49 -24.05
CA VAL A 24 0.94 -2.67 -22.92
C VAL A 24 2.00 -3.65 -23.41
N LYS A 25 3.21 -3.14 -23.70
CA LYS A 25 4.37 -3.98 -23.92
C LYS A 25 4.51 -4.85 -22.67
N ASN A 26 3.98 -6.06 -22.76
CA ASN A 26 4.23 -7.09 -21.78
C ASN A 26 5.73 -7.37 -21.79
N ASN A 27 6.44 -6.80 -20.85
CA ASN A 27 7.81 -7.21 -20.52
C ASN A 27 7.69 -8.66 -20.02
N PRO A 28 8.21 -9.68 -20.73
CA PRO A 28 8.03 -11.08 -20.33
C PRO A 28 8.68 -11.44 -18.99
N ASN A 29 9.43 -10.53 -18.39
CA ASN A 29 10.07 -10.70 -17.08
C ASN A 29 9.33 -10.02 -15.92
N ALA A 30 8.18 -9.45 -16.13
CA ALA A 30 7.37 -8.79 -15.10
C ALA A 30 6.01 -9.46 -14.93
N SER A 31 5.96 -10.78 -14.84
CA SER A 31 4.83 -11.45 -14.19
C SER A 31 4.95 -11.27 -12.67
N MET A 32 5.01 -10.03 -12.20
CA MET A 32 4.62 -9.74 -10.83
C MET A 32 3.14 -10.08 -10.75
N VAL A 33 2.84 -11.25 -10.22
CA VAL A 33 1.50 -11.54 -9.71
C VAL A 33 1.25 -10.42 -8.72
N ASN A 34 0.41 -9.45 -9.10
CA ASN A 34 0.09 -8.30 -8.26
C ASN A 34 -0.74 -8.80 -7.09
N GLY A 35 -0.09 -9.22 -6.01
CA GLY A 35 -0.73 -9.51 -4.75
C GLY A 35 -1.34 -8.24 -4.16
N TYR A 36 -2.27 -8.41 -3.23
CA TYR A 36 -2.86 -7.30 -2.51
C TYR A 36 -1.77 -6.50 -1.78
N SER A 37 -1.76 -5.19 -2.00
CA SER A 37 -0.90 -4.24 -1.30
C SER A 37 -1.72 -3.02 -0.89
N ASN A 38 -1.73 -2.69 0.38
CA ASN A 38 -2.43 -1.50 0.89
C ASN A 38 -1.70 -0.89 2.08
N LYS A 39 -1.79 0.44 2.21
CA LYS A 39 -1.29 1.21 3.35
C LYS A 39 -2.48 1.87 4.03
N GLY A 40 -2.48 1.89 5.35
CA GLY A 40 -3.55 2.53 6.11
C GLY A 40 -3.41 2.33 7.60
N PHE A 41 -4.34 2.93 8.34
CA PHE A 41 -4.40 2.77 9.78
C PHE A 41 -4.92 1.39 10.18
N ALA A 42 -4.36 0.85 11.23
CA ALA A 42 -4.84 -0.39 11.85
C ALA A 42 -5.70 -0.08 13.08
N LEU A 43 -6.65 -0.95 13.37
CA LEU A 43 -7.37 -0.98 14.63
C LEU A 43 -6.72 -2.01 15.54
N VAL A 44 -6.27 -1.58 16.71
CA VAL A 44 -5.72 -2.51 17.70
C VAL A 44 -6.87 -3.17 18.44
N TYR A 45 -6.94 -4.51 18.37
CA TYR A 45 -7.97 -5.27 19.06
C TYR A 45 -7.85 -5.14 20.59
N SER A 46 -9.00 -5.03 21.24
CA SER A 46 -9.16 -5.20 22.68
C SER A 46 -10.54 -5.75 22.99
N GLU A 47 -10.71 -6.42 24.13
CA GLU A 47 -12.02 -6.91 24.58
C GLU A 47 -13.06 -5.79 24.68
N ASN A 48 -12.64 -4.57 24.98
CA ASN A 48 -13.52 -3.41 25.07
C ASN A 48 -14.13 -3.04 23.70
N ILE A 49 -13.31 -3.08 22.63
CA ILE A 49 -13.75 -2.82 21.25
C ILE A 49 -14.74 -3.89 20.78
N PHE A 50 -14.53 -5.14 21.18
CA PHE A 50 -15.46 -6.22 20.91
C PHE A 50 -16.78 -6.04 21.68
N LYS A 51 -16.72 -5.74 22.98
CA LYS A 51 -17.94 -5.45 23.79
C LYS A 51 -18.76 -4.28 23.25
N LYS A 52 -18.10 -3.25 22.72
CA LYS A 52 -18.75 -2.10 22.06
C LYS A 52 -19.25 -2.42 20.65
N LYS A 53 -19.13 -3.67 20.17
CA LYS A 53 -19.53 -4.12 18.83
C LYS A 53 -18.87 -3.34 17.67
N ILE A 54 -17.74 -2.69 17.92
CA ILE A 54 -16.93 -2.03 16.88
C ILE A 54 -16.30 -3.09 15.97
N VAL A 55 -15.91 -4.23 16.55
CA VAL A 55 -15.48 -5.44 15.85
C VAL A 55 -16.44 -6.56 16.22
N ASN A 56 -16.97 -7.29 15.23
CA ASN A 56 -17.99 -8.30 15.47
C ASN A 56 -17.45 -9.71 15.79
N LYS A 57 -16.12 -9.91 15.73
CA LYS A 57 -15.48 -11.19 16.06
C LYS A 57 -14.34 -11.01 17.03
N LYS A 58 -14.12 -12.00 17.86
CA LYS A 58 -12.97 -12.05 18.76
C LYS A 58 -11.71 -12.47 18.01
N ILE A 59 -10.60 -11.84 18.37
CA ILE A 59 -9.26 -12.24 17.99
C ILE A 59 -8.49 -12.63 19.26
N ASP A 60 -7.72 -13.69 19.18
CA ASP A 60 -6.82 -14.03 20.27
C ASP A 60 -5.66 -13.02 20.29
N GLU A 61 -5.54 -12.28 21.39
CA GLU A 61 -4.54 -11.22 21.55
C GLU A 61 -3.10 -11.71 21.44
N ARG A 62 -2.87 -13.01 21.67
CA ARG A 62 -1.54 -13.65 21.56
C ARG A 62 -1.26 -14.24 20.19
N SER A 63 -2.25 -14.29 19.30
CA SER A 63 -2.10 -14.87 17.97
C SER A 63 -1.41 -13.92 17.00
N LEU A 64 -0.80 -14.46 15.95
CA LEU A 64 -0.32 -13.72 14.79
C LEU A 64 -1.40 -13.67 13.71
N THR A 65 -2.62 -13.30 14.11
CA THR A 65 -3.80 -13.25 13.25
C THR A 65 -4.32 -11.83 13.14
N ILE A 66 -4.77 -11.47 11.95
CA ILE A 66 -5.40 -10.18 11.66
C ILE A 66 -6.79 -10.38 11.04
N PHE A 67 -7.65 -9.37 11.13
CA PHE A 67 -8.83 -9.30 10.27
C PHE A 67 -8.57 -8.31 9.14
N GLN A 68 -8.82 -8.75 7.92
CA GLN A 68 -8.71 -7.93 6.71
C GLN A 68 -9.84 -8.31 5.73
N LYS A 69 -10.59 -7.29 5.25
CA LYS A 69 -11.84 -7.51 4.49
C LYS A 69 -11.64 -8.03 3.08
N ASN A 70 -10.52 -7.65 2.43
CA ASN A 70 -10.26 -7.88 1.01
C ASN A 70 -9.42 -9.14 0.76
N LEU A 71 -9.03 -9.84 1.81
CA LEU A 71 -8.20 -11.04 1.72
C LEU A 71 -8.94 -12.28 2.20
N LYS A 72 -8.62 -13.42 1.61
CA LYS A 72 -9.20 -14.71 1.99
C LYS A 72 -8.66 -15.19 3.34
N LEU A 73 -9.46 -16.01 4.01
CA LEU A 73 -9.02 -16.73 5.21
C LEU A 73 -7.73 -17.50 4.94
N ASN A 74 -6.83 -17.53 5.91
CA ASN A 74 -5.53 -18.18 5.88
C ASN A 74 -4.51 -17.61 4.88
N THR A 75 -4.83 -16.51 4.21
CA THR A 75 -3.83 -15.80 3.40
C THR A 75 -2.68 -15.32 4.29
N LYS A 76 -1.43 -15.59 3.87
CA LYS A 76 -0.25 -15.04 4.54
C LYS A 76 0.03 -13.64 4.03
N VAL A 77 0.27 -12.72 4.93
CA VAL A 77 0.60 -11.33 4.62
C VAL A 77 1.81 -10.86 5.41
N LYS A 78 2.60 -10.01 4.79
CA LYS A 78 3.65 -9.27 5.47
C LYS A 78 3.08 -7.92 5.91
N ILE A 79 3.08 -7.66 7.20
CA ILE A 79 2.75 -6.36 7.75
C ILE A 79 4.05 -5.62 8.06
N THR A 80 4.11 -4.36 7.66
CA THR A 80 5.25 -3.49 7.93
C THR A 80 4.77 -2.24 8.66
N ASN A 81 5.38 -1.94 9.80
CA ASN A 81 5.25 -0.64 10.44
C ASN A 81 6.08 0.37 9.63
N ILE A 82 5.42 1.33 9.00
CA ILE A 82 6.06 2.28 8.09
C ILE A 82 7.01 3.24 8.82
N LEU A 83 6.78 3.47 10.10
CA LEU A 83 7.57 4.42 10.90
C LEU A 83 8.96 3.87 11.28
N ASN A 84 9.05 2.58 11.58
CA ASN A 84 10.30 1.95 12.03
C ASN A 84 10.82 0.85 11.11
N ASN A 85 10.09 0.56 10.01
CA ASN A 85 10.38 -0.49 9.03
C ASN A 85 10.41 -1.93 9.59
N LYS A 86 9.96 -2.16 10.83
CA LYS A 86 9.78 -3.52 11.34
C LYS A 86 8.68 -4.21 10.57
N SER A 87 8.87 -5.49 10.26
CA SER A 87 7.90 -6.28 9.53
C SER A 87 7.72 -7.66 10.14
N LEU A 88 6.51 -8.20 10.01
CA LEU A 88 6.12 -9.50 10.52
C LEU A 88 5.21 -10.19 9.53
N VAL A 89 5.37 -11.51 9.37
CA VAL A 89 4.45 -12.34 8.58
C VAL A 89 3.37 -12.86 9.50
N VAL A 90 2.11 -12.64 9.08
CA VAL A 90 0.92 -13.00 9.85
C VAL A 90 -0.11 -13.65 8.95
N THR A 91 -1.15 -14.23 9.55
CA THR A 91 -2.22 -14.92 8.82
C THR A 91 -3.52 -14.13 8.92
N VAL A 92 -4.25 -14.06 7.81
CA VAL A 92 -5.59 -13.46 7.76
C VAL A 92 -6.59 -14.44 8.41
N GLY A 93 -7.28 -13.96 9.43
CA GLY A 93 -8.32 -14.71 10.13
C GLY A 93 -9.69 -14.63 9.46
N LYS A 94 -10.71 -15.06 10.19
CA LYS A 94 -12.10 -15.05 9.70
C LYS A 94 -12.53 -13.61 9.36
N ASN A 95 -13.31 -13.47 8.29
CA ASN A 95 -13.86 -12.17 7.91
C ASN A 95 -14.64 -11.55 9.07
N SER A 96 -14.36 -10.28 9.36
CA SER A 96 -14.94 -9.52 10.47
C SER A 96 -15.42 -8.16 10.00
N ILE A 97 -16.46 -7.65 10.62
CA ILE A 97 -16.98 -6.30 10.39
C ILE A 97 -16.26 -5.36 11.36
N TYR A 98 -15.71 -4.28 10.82
CA TYR A 98 -15.09 -3.19 11.56
C TYR A 98 -15.17 -1.90 10.74
N PRO A 99 -14.96 -0.69 11.31
CA PRO A 99 -15.07 0.57 10.59
C PRO A 99 -14.18 0.63 9.35
N SER A 100 -14.70 1.15 8.24
CA SER A 100 -14.01 1.19 6.93
C SER A 100 -12.77 2.08 6.90
N PHE A 101 -12.65 2.98 7.86
CA PHE A 101 -11.46 3.79 8.05
C PHE A 101 -10.18 2.94 8.27
N TYR A 102 -10.32 1.81 8.94
CA TYR A 102 -9.18 0.95 9.25
C TYR A 102 -8.92 -0.07 8.15
N ASN A 103 -7.64 -0.22 7.82
CA ASN A 103 -7.17 -1.19 6.84
C ASN A 103 -7.26 -2.64 7.37
N ALA A 104 -6.96 -2.84 8.64
CA ALA A 104 -7.03 -4.13 9.32
C ALA A 104 -7.27 -3.98 10.81
N VAL A 105 -7.67 -5.09 11.47
CA VAL A 105 -7.67 -5.24 12.92
C VAL A 105 -6.49 -6.13 13.30
N LEU A 106 -5.63 -5.67 14.20
CA LEU A 106 -4.43 -6.37 14.65
C LEU A 106 -4.62 -6.93 16.05
N SER A 107 -4.04 -8.11 16.33
CA SER A 107 -3.90 -8.60 17.69
C SER A 107 -2.87 -7.77 18.46
N LYS A 108 -2.94 -7.78 19.79
CA LYS A 108 -1.99 -7.07 20.64
C LYS A 108 -0.55 -7.52 20.42
N ARG A 109 -0.33 -8.83 20.27
CA ARG A 109 0.99 -9.38 19.99
C ARG A 109 1.63 -8.78 18.73
N ILE A 110 0.88 -8.61 17.64
CA ILE A 110 1.40 -8.02 16.40
C ILE A 110 1.84 -6.58 16.64
N VAL A 111 1.09 -5.82 17.43
CA VAL A 111 1.42 -4.43 17.80
C VAL A 111 2.73 -4.37 18.56
N ASP A 112 2.90 -5.27 19.54
CA ASP A 112 4.10 -5.35 20.38
C ASP A 112 5.34 -5.76 19.54
N GLU A 113 5.20 -6.80 18.69
CA GLU A 113 6.30 -7.28 17.82
C GLU A 113 6.75 -6.23 16.78
N LEU A 114 5.80 -5.46 16.25
CA LEU A 114 6.09 -4.38 15.28
C LEU A 114 6.53 -3.08 15.97
N ASP A 115 6.52 -3.00 17.30
CA ASP A 115 6.77 -1.77 18.05
C ASP A 115 5.90 -0.62 17.48
N LEU A 116 4.60 -0.90 17.38
CA LEU A 116 3.64 -0.02 16.73
C LEU A 116 3.06 0.96 17.75
N ASP A 117 3.16 2.26 17.49
CA ASP A 117 2.50 3.24 18.33
C ASP A 117 0.97 3.13 18.19
N ILE A 118 0.28 2.83 19.30
CA ILE A 118 -1.18 2.70 19.35
C ILE A 118 -1.88 4.01 18.95
N LYS A 119 -1.23 5.15 19.18
CA LYS A 119 -1.75 6.46 18.78
C LYS A 119 -1.62 6.72 17.28
N GLN A 120 -0.68 6.04 16.63
CA GLN A 120 -0.37 6.20 15.21
C GLN A 120 -0.12 4.84 14.54
N PRO A 121 -1.10 3.92 14.54
CA PRO A 121 -0.94 2.55 14.05
C PRO A 121 -1.00 2.51 12.52
N TYR A 122 -0.03 3.12 11.83
CA TYR A 122 0.01 3.21 10.37
C TYR A 122 0.89 2.10 9.79
N ILE A 123 0.28 1.22 9.00
CA ILE A 123 0.90 0.00 8.50
C ILE A 123 0.78 -0.14 6.98
N GLN A 124 1.68 -0.93 6.42
CA GLN A 124 1.54 -1.50 5.09
C GLN A 124 1.24 -3.00 5.20
N ILE A 125 0.28 -3.47 4.43
CA ILE A 125 -0.05 -4.89 4.27
C ILE A 125 0.33 -5.29 2.85
N LEU A 126 1.09 -6.38 2.72
CA LEU A 126 1.48 -6.97 1.46
C LEU A 126 1.13 -8.47 1.49
N GLU A 127 0.33 -8.94 0.53
CA GLU A 127 0.00 -10.35 0.38
C GLU A 127 1.23 -11.14 -0.06
N ILE A 128 1.45 -12.28 0.58
CA ILE A 128 2.48 -13.25 0.20
C ILE A 128 1.81 -14.32 -0.66
N ILE A 129 2.12 -14.31 -1.95
CA ILE A 129 1.59 -15.29 -2.88
C ILE A 129 2.47 -16.53 -2.80
N GLU A 130 1.94 -17.63 -2.24
CA GLU A 130 2.68 -18.89 -2.07
C GLU A 130 3.06 -19.55 -3.40
N ASN A 131 2.38 -19.22 -4.49
CA ASN A 131 2.62 -19.81 -5.81
C ASN A 131 3.75 -19.18 -6.61
N SER A 132 4.42 -18.16 -6.11
CA SER A 132 5.73 -17.80 -6.64
C SER A 132 6.76 -18.81 -6.15
N ILE A 133 6.61 -20.07 -6.59
CA ILE A 133 7.71 -21.03 -6.52
C ILE A 133 8.79 -20.46 -7.44
N PHE A 134 9.62 -19.62 -6.87
CA PHE A 134 10.94 -19.39 -7.41
C PHE A 134 11.68 -20.73 -7.20
N ILE A 135 11.45 -21.66 -8.12
CA ILE A 135 12.38 -22.77 -8.30
C ILE A 135 13.63 -22.07 -8.82
N ALA A 136 14.54 -21.73 -7.91
CA ALA A 136 15.89 -21.43 -8.30
C ALA A 136 16.36 -22.65 -9.08
N LYS A 137 16.27 -22.60 -10.42
CA LYS A 137 16.91 -23.58 -11.27
C LYS A 137 18.36 -23.51 -10.84
N ARG A 138 18.83 -24.60 -10.22
CA ARG A 138 20.24 -24.76 -9.88
C ARG A 138 21.01 -24.36 -11.12
N ALA A 139 21.78 -23.26 -11.03
CA ALA A 139 22.59 -22.81 -12.13
C ALA A 139 23.44 -24.01 -12.58
N LYS A 140 23.23 -24.48 -13.81
CA LYS A 140 24.15 -25.43 -14.41
C LYS A 140 25.44 -24.68 -14.58
N THR A 141 26.38 -24.92 -13.70
CA THR A 141 27.77 -24.46 -13.90
C THR A 141 28.30 -25.20 -15.09
N TYR A 142 28.55 -24.51 -16.18
CA TYR A 142 29.19 -25.10 -17.34
C TYR A 142 30.63 -25.42 -16.97
N ASP A 143 31.20 -26.50 -17.55
CA ASP A 143 32.55 -26.96 -17.22
C ASP A 143 33.65 -25.88 -17.50
N GLU A 144 33.36 -24.92 -18.37
CA GLU A 144 34.18 -23.74 -18.61
C GLU A 144 34.28 -22.82 -17.38
N GLU A 145 33.17 -22.62 -16.63
CA GLU A 145 33.19 -21.80 -15.42
C GLU A 145 33.92 -22.49 -14.26
N LYS A 146 33.89 -23.82 -14.19
CA LYS A 146 34.67 -24.58 -13.20
C LYS A 146 36.18 -24.38 -13.44
N ASN A 147 36.62 -24.35 -14.69
CA ASN A 147 38.01 -24.15 -15.04
C ASN A 147 38.50 -22.72 -14.74
N VAL A 148 37.63 -21.72 -14.80
CA VAL A 148 37.96 -20.33 -14.44
C VAL A 148 38.06 -20.21 -12.91
N ALA A 149 37.13 -20.83 -12.15
CA ALA A 149 37.17 -20.80 -10.69
C ALA A 149 38.41 -21.46 -10.09
N LEU A 150 38.96 -22.49 -10.76
CA LEU A 150 40.21 -23.16 -10.34
C LEU A 150 41.49 -22.37 -10.67
N LYS A 151 41.43 -21.42 -11.58
CA LYS A 151 42.57 -20.58 -12.00
C LYS A 151 42.59 -19.19 -11.38
N ALA A 152 41.53 -18.77 -10.70
CA ALA A 152 41.48 -17.48 -10.01
C ALA A 152 42.34 -17.55 -8.72
N PRO A 153 43.38 -16.70 -8.56
CA PRO A 153 44.17 -16.67 -7.33
C PRO A 153 43.30 -16.14 -6.19
N VAL A 154 42.92 -17.02 -5.27
CA VAL A 154 42.04 -16.70 -4.11
C VAL A 154 42.83 -16.03 -2.96
N ASN A 155 44.02 -15.49 -3.24
CA ASN A 155 44.85 -14.85 -2.22
C ASN A 155 44.47 -13.37 -2.11
N ASN A 156 43.40 -13.03 -1.46
CA ASN A 156 43.07 -11.72 -0.89
C ASN A 156 41.56 -11.39 -0.93
N ILE A 157 40.69 -12.38 -0.67
CA ILE A 157 39.33 -12.05 -0.31
C ILE A 157 39.31 -11.83 1.21
N SER A 158 39.43 -10.59 1.66
CA SER A 158 39.05 -10.24 3.01
C SER A 158 37.54 -10.42 3.12
N ILE A 159 37.11 -11.47 3.79
CA ILE A 159 35.72 -11.66 4.17
C ILE A 159 35.41 -10.60 5.21
N ASN A 160 34.99 -9.42 4.76
CA ASN A 160 34.32 -8.49 5.65
C ASN A 160 33.01 -9.15 6.07
N ASP A 161 32.88 -9.45 7.34
CA ASP A 161 31.71 -10.05 7.93
C ASP A 161 30.48 -9.20 7.59
N LEU A 162 29.69 -9.66 6.60
CA LEU A 162 28.44 -9.04 6.20
C LEU A 162 27.37 -9.11 7.31
N ASN A 163 27.66 -9.88 8.37
CA ASN A 163 26.84 -9.95 9.58
C ASN A 163 27.26 -8.93 10.64
N ALA A 164 28.27 -8.12 10.40
CA ALA A 164 28.52 -6.95 11.24
C ALA A 164 27.31 -6.04 11.15
N VAL A 165 26.35 -6.27 12.03
CA VAL A 165 25.19 -5.43 12.22
C VAL A 165 25.72 -4.02 12.49
N LYS A 166 25.80 -3.20 11.44
CA LYS A 166 25.99 -1.76 11.60
C LYS A 166 24.87 -1.38 12.57
N LYS A 167 25.21 -1.08 13.83
CA LYS A 167 24.29 -0.49 14.79
C LYS A 167 23.72 0.76 14.13
N ILE A 168 22.58 0.60 13.44
CA ILE A 168 21.82 1.72 12.93
C ILE A 168 21.48 2.51 14.18
N LYS A 169 22.14 3.66 14.34
CA LYS A 169 21.79 4.62 15.40
C LYS A 169 20.29 4.83 15.26
N LYS A 170 19.53 4.37 16.26
CA LYS A 170 18.10 4.63 16.34
C LYS A 170 17.94 6.14 16.31
N LYS A 171 17.64 6.72 15.14
CA LYS A 171 17.13 8.08 15.08
C LYS A 171 15.87 8.04 15.93
N LYS A 172 15.87 8.71 17.07
CA LYS A 172 14.64 8.98 17.79
C LYS A 172 13.82 9.85 16.87
N PHE A 173 12.80 9.26 16.23
CA PHE A 173 11.80 9.99 15.49
C PHE A 173 10.95 10.76 16.50
N ASN A 174 11.44 11.93 16.91
CA ASN A 174 10.65 12.90 17.66
C ASN A 174 9.91 13.87 16.71
N GLU A 175 9.77 13.50 15.44
CA GLU A 175 8.99 14.31 14.51
C GLU A 175 7.51 14.13 14.86
N LYS A 176 6.87 15.24 15.22
CA LYS A 176 5.43 15.30 15.41
C LYS A 176 4.79 15.05 14.04
N PHE A 177 4.25 13.85 13.84
CA PHE A 177 3.50 13.53 12.63
C PHE A 177 2.23 14.38 12.57
N SER A 178 1.96 14.91 11.39
CA SER A 178 0.68 15.51 11.05
C SER A 178 0.11 14.82 9.81
N TYR A 179 -1.19 14.71 9.77
CA TYR A 179 -1.92 14.08 8.68
C TYR A 179 -2.63 15.13 7.85
N ILE A 180 -2.68 14.93 6.55
CA ILE A 180 -3.53 15.70 5.65
C ILE A 180 -4.50 14.77 4.94
N LEU A 181 -5.72 15.22 4.72
CA LEU A 181 -6.68 14.53 3.88
C LEU A 181 -6.64 15.16 2.49
N LYS A 182 -5.99 14.46 1.54
CA LYS A 182 -5.94 14.91 0.15
C LYS A 182 -7.31 14.74 -0.51
N ILE A 183 -7.87 15.84 -1.02
CA ILE A 183 -9.12 15.84 -1.79
C ILE A 183 -8.83 15.52 -3.25
N GLY A 184 -7.81 16.18 -3.83
CA GLY A 184 -7.42 15.96 -5.22
C GLY A 184 -6.25 16.82 -5.65
N ASP A 185 -5.71 16.45 -6.80
CA ASP A 185 -4.69 17.24 -7.50
C ASP A 185 -5.31 17.79 -8.80
N PHE A 186 -5.16 19.08 -9.05
CA PHE A 186 -5.76 19.81 -10.17
C PHE A 186 -4.66 20.43 -11.03
N TYR A 187 -4.86 20.47 -12.35
CA TYR A 187 -3.92 21.10 -13.28
C TYR A 187 -4.00 22.62 -13.28
N PHE A 188 -5.20 23.17 -13.02
CA PHE A 188 -5.44 24.60 -13.06
C PHE A 188 -5.75 25.12 -11.66
N ASN A 189 -5.16 26.28 -11.33
CA ASN A 189 -5.39 26.96 -10.07
C ASN A 189 -6.88 27.30 -9.85
N ASP A 190 -7.55 27.76 -10.92
CA ASP A 190 -8.97 28.15 -10.83
C ASP A 190 -9.86 26.98 -10.47
N THR A 191 -9.59 25.79 -11.03
CA THR A 191 -10.32 24.57 -10.68
C THR A 191 -10.08 24.17 -9.23
N ALA A 192 -8.84 24.30 -8.74
CA ALA A 192 -8.52 24.06 -7.34
C ALA A 192 -9.25 25.03 -6.40
N LEU A 193 -9.31 26.33 -6.78
CA LEU A 193 -10.04 27.36 -6.05
C LEU A 193 -11.56 27.11 -6.05
N MET A 194 -12.13 26.66 -7.16
CA MET A 194 -13.55 26.28 -7.22
C MET A 194 -13.85 25.10 -6.27
N MET A 195 -12.99 24.06 -6.27
CA MET A 195 -13.13 22.93 -5.35
C MET A 195 -13.02 23.39 -3.89
N LEU A 196 -12.06 24.26 -3.57
CA LEU A 196 -11.90 24.81 -2.22
C LEU A 196 -13.15 25.58 -1.77
N LYS A 197 -13.73 26.43 -2.64
CA LYS A 197 -14.98 27.14 -2.35
C LYS A 197 -16.13 26.18 -2.10
N LYS A 198 -16.25 25.14 -2.93
CA LYS A 198 -17.29 24.11 -2.80
C LYS A 198 -17.18 23.40 -1.44
N ILE A 199 -16.00 22.99 -1.03
CA ILE A 199 -15.76 22.33 0.26
C ILE A 199 -16.15 23.27 1.42
N LYS A 200 -15.81 24.54 1.36
CA LYS A 200 -16.15 25.52 2.41
C LYS A 200 -17.66 25.71 2.57
N VAL A 201 -18.44 25.55 1.50
CA VAL A 201 -19.91 25.74 1.52
C VAL A 201 -20.62 24.45 1.92
N GLU A 202 -20.18 23.30 1.40
CA GLU A 202 -20.88 22.03 1.55
C GLU A 202 -20.40 21.18 2.74
N SER A 203 -19.24 21.51 3.31
CA SER A 203 -18.66 20.72 4.39
C SER A 203 -18.48 21.56 5.66
N PRO A 204 -18.80 21.00 6.84
CA PRO A 204 -18.52 21.64 8.13
C PRO A 204 -17.02 21.64 8.46
N VAL A 205 -16.18 21.11 7.58
CA VAL A 205 -14.73 20.99 7.84
C VAL A 205 -14.06 22.34 7.68
N GLU A 206 -13.44 22.80 8.76
CA GLU A 206 -12.70 24.04 8.79
C GLU A 206 -11.35 23.92 8.04
N ASN A 207 -11.00 24.99 7.31
CA ASN A 207 -9.65 25.21 6.73
C ASN A 207 -9.20 24.26 5.61
N PRO A 208 -9.93 24.09 4.50
CA PRO A 208 -9.38 23.53 3.29
C PRO A 208 -8.26 24.45 2.74
N LYS A 209 -7.17 23.83 2.27
CA LYS A 209 -5.96 24.52 1.77
C LYS A 209 -5.62 24.09 0.37
N ILE A 210 -4.94 24.97 -0.36
CA ILE A 210 -4.32 24.66 -1.64
C ILE A 210 -2.81 24.78 -1.49
N GLU A 211 -2.10 23.81 -2.04
CA GLU A 211 -0.64 23.77 -2.14
C GLU A 211 -0.25 23.62 -3.60
N LYS A 212 0.67 24.47 -4.08
CA LYS A 212 1.27 24.32 -5.41
C LYS A 212 2.37 23.26 -5.32
N ILE A 213 2.13 22.08 -5.92
CA ILE A 213 3.10 20.99 -5.95
C ILE A 213 4.11 21.18 -7.08
N SER A 214 3.65 21.67 -8.23
CA SER A 214 4.48 22.01 -9.39
C SER A 214 3.82 23.13 -10.20
N ASP A 215 4.46 23.55 -11.29
CA ASP A 215 3.90 24.63 -12.14
C ASP A 215 2.54 24.29 -12.75
N LYS A 216 2.23 23.00 -12.88
CA LYS A 216 0.97 22.51 -13.45
C LYS A 216 0.19 21.61 -12.50
N GLN A 217 0.44 21.70 -11.18
CA GLN A 217 -0.24 20.82 -10.24
C GLN A 217 -0.52 21.53 -8.91
N TYR A 218 -1.79 21.61 -8.58
CA TYR A 218 -2.31 22.22 -7.36
C TYR A 218 -3.06 21.17 -6.53
N ARG A 219 -2.65 20.97 -5.29
CA ARG A 219 -3.26 20.04 -4.37
C ARG A 219 -4.25 20.73 -3.46
N VAL A 220 -5.47 20.23 -3.42
CA VAL A 220 -6.48 20.63 -2.42
C VAL A 220 -6.50 19.58 -1.32
N TYR A 221 -6.35 20.02 -0.07
CA TYR A 221 -6.32 19.13 1.09
C TYR A 221 -6.93 19.79 2.33
N LEU A 222 -7.30 18.95 3.30
CA LEU A 222 -7.76 19.35 4.63
C LEU A 222 -6.67 19.06 5.66
N GLY A 223 -6.58 19.87 6.69
CA GLY A 223 -5.60 19.72 7.76
C GLY A 223 -4.59 20.85 7.83
N PRO A 224 -3.46 20.66 8.56
CA PRO A 224 -2.97 19.39 9.12
C PRO A 224 -3.77 18.92 10.36
N PHE A 225 -3.93 17.61 10.48
CA PHE A 225 -4.50 16.96 11.66
C PHE A 225 -3.37 16.39 12.53
N ILE A 226 -3.43 16.63 13.83
CA ILE A 226 -2.34 16.24 14.76
C ILE A 226 -2.45 14.76 15.17
N ASN A 227 -3.65 14.19 15.09
CA ASN A 227 -3.91 12.80 15.50
C ASN A 227 -5.05 12.18 14.68
N ILE A 228 -5.17 10.86 14.78
CA ILE A 228 -6.19 10.09 14.06
C ILE A 228 -7.60 10.49 14.47
N TYR A 229 -7.83 10.83 15.74
CA TYR A 229 -9.17 11.20 16.22
C TYR A 229 -9.68 12.50 15.58
N SER A 230 -8.77 13.46 15.33
CA SER A 230 -9.12 14.70 14.63
C SER A 230 -9.35 14.48 13.13
N LEU A 231 -8.77 13.41 12.56
CA LEU A 231 -8.98 13.00 11.17
C LEU A 231 -10.33 12.28 10.96
N GLN A 232 -10.88 11.64 12.01
CA GLN A 232 -12.12 10.86 11.95
C GLN A 232 -13.39 11.67 12.21
N LYS A 233 -13.26 12.89 12.73
CA LYS A 233 -14.37 13.82 12.91
C LYS A 233 -14.83 14.43 11.59
#